data_23a6110c6994c5cd3a3319b73667bad9
#
_entry.id   23a6110c6994c5cd3a3319b73667bad9
#
_cell.length_a   1.000
_cell.length_b   1.000
_cell.length_c   1.000
_cell.angle_alpha   90.00
_cell.angle_beta   90.00
_cell.angle_gamma   90.00
#
_symmetry.space_group_name_H-M   'P 1'
#
loop_
_entity.id
_entity.type
_entity.pdbx_description
1 polymer ?
#
loop_
_entity_poly.entity_id
_entity_poly.type
_entity_poly.pdbx_seq_one_letter_code
_entity_poly.pdbx_strand_id
1 'polypeptide(L)'
;LIMAYAHIAHDCIIGDNSIIVNNVALGGHVEIGEYAIVGGLSAIHQFVKIGRHTMISGGSLVRKDVPPFVKAGREPLSFVGINSIGLRRRSFTDEEIGEIQDIYRVLYQRNFNNTQAINKIEIDFKVSKNRDEIIDFVKNSGRGIMRGYNQK
;
A
#
# COMPACT_ATOMS: atom_id res chain seq x y z
N LEU A 1 -5.97 -16.01 -2.89
CA LEU A 1 -6.92 -16.30 -3.97
C LEU A 1 -6.47 -15.60 -5.25
N ILE A 2 -6.28 -16.36 -6.31
CA ILE A 2 -6.01 -15.82 -7.66
C ILE A 2 -7.23 -16.14 -8.51
N MET A 3 -7.85 -15.11 -9.07
CA MET A 3 -9.09 -15.24 -9.82
C MET A 3 -8.81 -15.39 -11.32
N ALA A 4 -9.87 -15.64 -12.09
CA ALA A 4 -9.78 -15.98 -13.49
C ALA A 4 -9.06 -14.92 -14.34
N TYR A 5 -8.25 -15.38 -15.28
CA TYR A 5 -7.49 -14.57 -16.23
C TYR A 5 -6.44 -13.62 -15.61
N ALA A 6 -6.12 -13.78 -14.31
CA ALA A 6 -4.99 -13.06 -13.73
C ALA A 6 -3.66 -13.59 -14.33
N HIS A 7 -2.77 -12.70 -14.70
CA HIS A 7 -1.42 -13.01 -15.15
C HIS A 7 -0.41 -12.67 -14.06
N ILE A 8 0.36 -13.65 -13.66
CA ILE A 8 1.46 -13.49 -12.69
C ILE A 8 2.76 -13.83 -13.41
N ALA A 9 3.58 -12.82 -13.66
CA ALA A 9 4.85 -13.00 -14.32
C ALA A 9 5.88 -13.69 -13.40
N HIS A 10 7.08 -13.91 -13.93
CA HIS A 10 8.16 -14.62 -13.23
C HIS A 10 8.59 -13.93 -11.92
N ASP A 11 9.03 -14.70 -10.95
CA ASP A 11 9.62 -14.23 -9.69
C ASP A 11 8.72 -13.32 -8.83
N CYS A 12 7.40 -13.35 -9.02
CA CYS A 12 6.46 -12.66 -8.15
C CYS A 12 6.33 -13.37 -6.80
N ILE A 13 6.22 -12.57 -5.73
CA ILE A 13 5.92 -13.07 -4.38
C ILE A 13 4.50 -12.63 -4.01
N ILE A 14 3.64 -13.60 -3.70
CA ILE A 14 2.25 -13.36 -3.32
C ILE A 14 2.05 -13.78 -1.87
N GLY A 15 1.82 -12.81 -1.00
CA GLY A 15 1.60 -13.04 0.43
C GLY A 15 0.30 -13.77 0.72
N ASP A 16 0.24 -14.39 1.89
CA ASP A 16 -0.91 -15.19 2.33
C ASP A 16 -2.19 -14.35 2.42
N ASN A 17 -3.32 -15.01 2.17
CA ASN A 17 -4.65 -14.40 2.23
C ASN A 17 -4.87 -13.20 1.29
N SER A 18 -3.95 -12.93 0.37
CA SER A 18 -4.13 -11.89 -0.65
C SER A 18 -5.14 -12.32 -1.72
N ILE A 19 -5.74 -11.33 -2.38
CA ILE A 19 -6.72 -11.55 -3.46
C ILE A 19 -6.26 -10.81 -4.70
N ILE A 20 -5.98 -11.57 -5.75
CA ILE A 20 -5.69 -11.05 -7.08
C ILE A 20 -6.95 -11.26 -7.93
N VAL A 21 -7.65 -10.18 -8.19
CA VAL A 21 -8.98 -10.22 -8.84
C VAL A 21 -8.85 -10.49 -10.33
N ASN A 22 -9.96 -10.76 -11.01
CA ASN A 22 -10.00 -11.11 -12.44
C ASN A 22 -9.22 -10.13 -13.33
N ASN A 23 -8.47 -10.67 -14.30
CA ASN A 23 -7.75 -9.92 -15.32
C ASN A 23 -6.69 -8.94 -14.75
N VAL A 24 -6.19 -9.18 -13.56
CA VAL A 24 -5.03 -8.43 -13.05
C VAL A 24 -3.76 -8.93 -13.73
N ALA A 25 -2.89 -8.01 -14.14
CA ALA A 25 -1.59 -8.34 -14.72
C ALA A 25 -0.46 -7.87 -13.78
N LEU A 26 0.35 -8.80 -13.28
CA LEU A 26 1.56 -8.51 -12.52
C LEU A 26 2.78 -8.62 -13.43
N GLY A 27 3.61 -7.58 -13.48
CA GLY A 27 4.94 -7.64 -14.07
C GLY A 27 5.89 -8.51 -13.24
N GLY A 28 7.08 -8.82 -13.77
CA GLY A 28 8.07 -9.64 -13.07
C GLY A 28 8.53 -9.03 -11.75
N HIS A 29 8.87 -9.87 -10.78
CA HIS A 29 9.39 -9.49 -9.46
C HIS A 29 8.46 -8.57 -8.64
N VAL A 30 7.16 -8.61 -8.88
CA VAL A 30 6.18 -7.90 -8.04
C VAL A 30 6.03 -8.62 -6.71
N GLU A 31 6.02 -7.87 -5.62
CA GLU A 31 5.77 -8.39 -4.28
C GLU A 31 4.41 -7.88 -3.77
N ILE A 32 3.53 -8.81 -3.40
CA ILE A 32 2.21 -8.52 -2.83
C ILE A 32 2.19 -8.97 -1.37
N GLY A 33 1.94 -8.04 -0.46
CA GLY A 33 1.86 -8.33 0.98
C GLY A 33 0.61 -9.13 1.37
N GLU A 34 0.65 -9.74 2.54
CA GLU A 34 -0.49 -10.48 3.11
C GLU A 34 -1.77 -9.65 3.13
N TYR A 35 -2.90 -10.29 2.91
CA TYR A 35 -4.22 -9.66 2.95
C TYR A 35 -4.41 -8.48 1.97
N ALA A 36 -3.47 -8.24 1.06
CA ALA A 36 -3.65 -7.23 0.03
C ALA A 36 -4.69 -7.68 -1.00
N ILE A 37 -5.48 -6.74 -1.48
CA ILE A 37 -6.47 -6.95 -2.54
C ILE A 37 -6.11 -6.09 -3.73
N VAL A 38 -5.87 -6.72 -4.88
CA VAL A 38 -5.64 -6.03 -6.15
C VAL A 38 -6.91 -6.12 -6.98
N GLY A 39 -7.58 -4.98 -7.15
CA GLY A 39 -8.85 -4.89 -7.88
C GLY A 39 -8.72 -5.29 -9.35
N GLY A 40 -9.77 -5.87 -9.90
CA GLY A 40 -9.79 -6.41 -11.25
C GLY A 40 -9.38 -5.43 -12.33
N LEU A 41 -8.85 -5.93 -13.44
CA LEU A 41 -8.36 -5.13 -14.58
C LEU A 41 -7.21 -4.17 -14.23
N SER A 42 -6.54 -4.36 -13.09
CA SER A 42 -5.36 -3.57 -12.71
C SER A 42 -4.09 -4.14 -13.32
N ALA A 43 -3.12 -3.27 -13.60
CA ALA A 43 -1.80 -3.63 -14.07
C ALA A 43 -0.73 -3.10 -13.09
N ILE A 44 0.14 -3.99 -12.65
CA ILE A 44 1.20 -3.69 -11.68
C ILE A 44 2.55 -3.76 -12.41
N HIS A 45 3.28 -2.65 -12.40
CA HIS A 45 4.59 -2.57 -13.06
C HIS A 45 5.60 -3.50 -12.37
N GLN A 46 6.55 -4.03 -13.15
CA GLN A 46 7.62 -4.88 -12.62
C GLN A 46 8.35 -4.24 -11.43
N PHE A 47 8.78 -5.06 -10.48
CA PHE A 47 9.49 -4.67 -9.25
C PHE A 47 8.69 -3.83 -8.26
N VAL A 48 7.42 -3.57 -8.50
CA VAL A 48 6.57 -2.86 -7.54
C VAL A 48 6.31 -3.72 -6.32
N LYS A 49 6.32 -3.07 -5.15
CA LYS A 49 5.93 -3.67 -3.87
C LYS A 49 4.60 -3.11 -3.40
N ILE A 50 3.72 -3.99 -2.99
CA ILE A 50 2.42 -3.64 -2.41
C ILE A 50 2.39 -4.15 -0.98
N GLY A 51 2.23 -3.23 -0.03
CA GLY A 51 2.22 -3.54 1.39
C GLY A 51 1.00 -4.37 1.80
N ARG A 52 1.11 -5.02 2.95
CA ARG A 52 0.02 -5.85 3.48
C ARG A 52 -1.23 -5.04 3.81
N HIS A 53 -2.38 -5.68 3.82
CA HIS A 53 -3.69 -5.08 4.09
C HIS A 53 -4.07 -3.91 3.15
N THR A 54 -3.41 -3.79 2.03
CA THR A 54 -3.68 -2.74 1.02
C THR A 54 -4.89 -3.12 0.18
N MET A 55 -5.65 -2.14 -0.26
CA MET A 55 -6.70 -2.32 -1.24
C MET A 55 -6.47 -1.40 -2.44
N ILE A 56 -6.25 -1.99 -3.60
CA ILE A 56 -6.08 -1.28 -4.88
C ILE A 56 -7.39 -1.35 -5.64
N SER A 57 -7.91 -0.18 -6.02
CA SER A 57 -9.14 -0.07 -6.83
C SER A 57 -8.98 -0.73 -8.19
N GLY A 58 -10.04 -1.33 -8.70
CA GLY A 58 -10.04 -1.94 -10.03
C GLY A 58 -9.67 -0.94 -11.13
N GLY A 59 -9.06 -1.43 -12.20
CA GLY A 59 -8.62 -0.62 -13.34
C GLY A 59 -7.41 0.28 -13.04
N SER A 60 -6.67 0.01 -11.98
CA SER A 60 -5.53 0.84 -11.58
C SER A 60 -4.25 0.49 -12.34
N LEU A 61 -3.47 1.53 -12.67
CA LEU A 61 -2.11 1.39 -13.20
C LEU A 61 -1.10 1.71 -12.09
N VAL A 62 -0.46 0.68 -11.55
CA VAL A 62 0.42 0.79 -10.38
C VAL A 62 1.87 0.84 -10.85
N ARG A 63 2.48 2.02 -10.78
CA ARG A 63 3.85 2.28 -11.27
C ARG A 63 4.86 2.52 -10.15
N LYS A 64 4.37 2.76 -8.93
CA LYS A 64 5.19 2.98 -7.72
C LYS A 64 4.72 2.08 -6.60
N ASP A 65 5.54 1.94 -5.57
CA ASP A 65 5.22 1.12 -4.42
C ASP A 65 4.00 1.66 -3.66
N VAL A 66 3.20 0.75 -3.15
CA VAL A 66 1.98 1.09 -2.39
C VAL A 66 2.20 0.65 -0.95
N PRO A 67 2.28 1.60 0.00
CA PRO A 67 2.58 1.28 1.39
C PRO A 67 1.46 0.49 2.07
N PRO A 68 1.73 -0.17 3.22
CA PRO A 68 0.75 -1.03 3.88
C PRO A 68 -0.47 -0.27 4.42
N PHE A 69 -1.57 -0.97 4.62
CA PHE A 69 -2.83 -0.52 5.26
C PHE A 69 -3.67 0.48 4.49
N VAL A 70 -3.31 0.84 3.28
CA VAL A 70 -3.95 1.92 2.54
C VAL A 70 -4.96 1.43 1.50
N LYS A 71 -5.81 2.36 1.08
CA LYS A 71 -6.53 2.26 -0.20
C LYS A 71 -5.82 3.13 -1.23
N ALA A 72 -5.67 2.57 -2.43
CA ALA A 72 -5.07 3.24 -3.58
C ALA A 72 -6.07 3.25 -4.74
N GLY A 73 -6.19 4.39 -5.38
CA GLY A 73 -7.08 4.56 -6.53
C GLY A 73 -6.73 5.78 -7.34
N ARG A 74 -7.55 6.07 -8.35
CA ARG A 74 -7.39 7.20 -9.28
C ARG A 74 -6.26 7.02 -10.30
N GLU A 75 -6.18 7.93 -11.23
CA GLU A 75 -5.10 8.04 -12.21
C GLU A 75 -4.56 9.49 -12.23
N PRO A 76 -3.29 9.71 -11.94
CA PRO A 76 -2.30 8.73 -11.44
C PRO A 76 -2.68 8.13 -10.07
N LEU A 77 -2.24 6.89 -9.83
CA LEU A 77 -2.56 6.19 -8.58
C LEU A 77 -2.16 7.02 -7.36
N SER A 78 -3.09 7.17 -6.42
CA SER A 78 -2.93 8.03 -5.25
C SER A 78 -3.47 7.37 -3.98
N PHE A 79 -2.94 7.80 -2.85
CA PHE A 79 -3.49 7.49 -1.54
C PHE A 79 -4.90 8.10 -1.42
N VAL A 80 -5.90 7.28 -1.16
CA VAL A 80 -7.30 7.71 -1.00
C VAL A 80 -7.86 7.37 0.39
N GLY A 81 -7.01 7.17 1.35
CA GLY A 81 -7.35 6.83 2.73
C GLY A 81 -6.76 5.50 3.17
N ILE A 82 -6.96 5.13 4.41
CA ILE A 82 -6.59 3.82 4.94
C ILE A 82 -7.69 2.80 4.70
N ASN A 83 -7.34 1.53 4.65
CA ASN A 83 -8.28 0.42 4.48
C ASN A 83 -8.96 0.04 5.81
N SER A 84 -9.64 0.99 6.45
CA SER A 84 -10.21 0.82 7.78
C SER A 84 -11.20 -0.36 7.89
N ILE A 85 -12.01 -0.59 6.85
CA ILE A 85 -12.96 -1.71 6.81
C ILE A 85 -12.22 -3.04 6.82
N GLY A 86 -11.21 -3.18 5.96
CA GLY A 86 -10.39 -4.39 5.90
C GLY A 86 -9.63 -4.64 7.20
N LEU A 87 -9.09 -3.60 7.82
CA LEU A 87 -8.38 -3.69 9.10
C LEU A 87 -9.31 -4.14 10.23
N ARG A 88 -10.52 -3.55 10.36
CA ARG A 88 -11.51 -3.98 11.36
C ARG A 88 -11.90 -5.44 11.18
N ARG A 89 -12.12 -5.89 9.95
CA ARG A 89 -12.44 -7.31 9.67
C ARG A 89 -11.34 -8.27 10.10
N ARG A 90 -10.11 -7.78 10.27
CA ARG A 90 -8.93 -8.55 10.69
C ARG A 90 -8.48 -8.21 12.10
N SER A 91 -9.43 -7.75 12.92
CA SER A 91 -9.28 -7.52 14.35
C SER A 91 -8.28 -6.44 14.76
N PHE A 92 -7.96 -5.50 13.88
CA PHE A 92 -7.26 -4.29 14.28
C PHE A 92 -8.16 -3.46 15.18
N THR A 93 -7.63 -2.99 16.30
CA THR A 93 -8.36 -2.13 17.22
C THR A 93 -8.60 -0.74 16.64
N ASP A 94 -9.60 -0.01 17.15
CA ASP A 94 -9.83 1.38 16.73
C ASP A 94 -8.64 2.28 17.05
N GLU A 95 -7.89 1.98 18.13
CA GLU A 95 -6.65 2.67 18.47
C GLU A 95 -5.56 2.45 17.42
N GLU A 96 -5.34 1.20 17.01
CA GLU A 96 -4.38 0.86 15.94
C GLU A 96 -4.75 1.53 14.61
N ILE A 97 -6.02 1.50 14.24
CA ILE A 97 -6.53 2.15 13.03
C ILE A 97 -6.33 3.66 13.09
N GLY A 98 -6.62 4.28 14.24
CA GLY A 98 -6.41 5.71 14.48
C GLY A 98 -4.94 6.09 14.37
N GLU A 99 -4.02 5.31 14.95
CA GLU A 99 -2.58 5.51 14.84
C GLU A 99 -2.12 5.44 13.37
N ILE A 100 -2.51 4.42 12.65
CA ILE A 100 -2.18 4.27 11.23
C ILE A 100 -2.69 5.48 10.43
N GLN A 101 -3.90 5.92 10.68
CA GLN A 101 -4.47 7.08 10.00
C GLN A 101 -3.68 8.36 10.29
N ASP A 102 -3.28 8.58 11.52
CA ASP A 102 -2.50 9.76 11.90
C ASP A 102 -1.10 9.73 11.30
N ILE A 103 -0.46 8.56 11.25
CA ILE A 103 0.83 8.38 10.58
C ILE A 103 0.72 8.76 9.09
N TYR A 104 -0.30 8.29 8.39
CA TYR A 104 -0.49 8.62 6.97
C TYR A 104 -0.85 10.08 6.73
N ARG A 105 -1.52 10.74 7.67
CA ARG A 105 -1.71 12.21 7.60
C ARG A 105 -0.38 12.95 7.61
N VAL A 106 0.57 12.51 8.41
CA VAL A 106 1.92 13.09 8.43
C VAL A 106 2.68 12.74 7.16
N LEU A 107 2.67 11.46 6.74
CA LEU A 107 3.41 10.99 5.57
C LEU A 107 3.01 11.75 4.29
N TYR A 108 1.74 12.05 4.13
CA TYR A 108 1.19 12.75 2.98
C TYR A 108 0.89 14.24 3.21
N GLN A 109 1.48 14.81 4.24
CA GLN A 109 1.37 16.25 4.51
C GLN A 109 2.05 17.04 3.37
N ARG A 110 1.36 18.08 2.88
CA ARG A 110 1.75 18.82 1.66
C ARG A 110 3.19 19.35 1.64
N ASN A 111 3.69 19.78 2.80
CA ASN A 111 4.97 20.47 2.92
C ASN A 111 6.14 19.52 3.26
N PHE A 112 5.90 18.23 3.30
CA PHE A 112 6.92 17.25 3.64
C PHE A 112 7.30 16.42 2.41
N ASN A 113 8.60 16.21 2.23
CA ASN A 113 9.09 15.08 1.47
C ASN A 113 9.08 13.81 2.36
N ASN A 114 9.35 12.66 1.78
CA ASN A 114 9.29 11.39 2.52
C ASN A 114 10.27 11.36 3.70
N THR A 115 11.48 11.88 3.54
CA THR A 115 12.48 11.91 4.61
C THR A 115 12.03 12.78 5.79
N GLN A 116 11.50 13.96 5.52
CA GLN A 116 10.97 14.87 6.54
C GLN A 116 9.78 14.25 7.27
N ALA A 117 8.85 13.62 6.52
CA ALA A 117 7.69 12.94 7.09
C ALA A 117 8.11 11.78 8.00
N ILE A 118 9.04 10.94 7.56
CA ILE A 118 9.56 9.83 8.36
C ILE A 118 10.21 10.32 9.65
N ASN A 119 11.05 11.35 9.59
CA ASN A 119 11.66 11.93 10.77
C ASN A 119 10.62 12.43 11.78
N LYS A 120 9.57 13.10 11.30
CA LYS A 120 8.48 13.57 12.16
C LYS A 120 7.71 12.40 12.78
N ILE A 121 7.44 11.35 12.03
CA ILE A 121 6.76 10.14 12.53
C ILE A 121 7.63 9.48 13.62
N GLU A 122 8.92 9.35 13.42
CA GLU A 122 9.84 8.78 14.42
C GLU A 122 9.88 9.57 15.72
N ILE A 123 9.74 10.90 15.66
CA ILE A 123 9.76 11.78 16.85
C ILE A 123 8.40 11.79 17.56
N ASP A 124 7.30 11.94 16.82
CA ASP A 124 5.98 12.23 17.37
C ASP A 124 5.18 11.00 17.77
N PHE A 125 5.49 9.83 17.20
CA PHE A 125 4.74 8.59 17.45
C PHE A 125 5.54 7.61 18.30
N LYS A 126 4.88 6.97 19.25
CA LYS A 126 5.46 5.88 20.04
C LYS A 126 5.85 4.72 19.14
N VAL A 127 6.90 4.00 19.51
CA VAL A 127 7.30 2.76 18.82
C VAL A 127 6.13 1.77 18.85
N SER A 128 5.73 1.30 17.69
CA SER A 128 4.74 0.27 17.50
C SER A 128 5.07 -0.56 16.27
N LYS A 129 4.53 -1.78 16.21
CA LYS A 129 4.70 -2.67 15.06
C LYS A 129 4.19 -2.03 13.76
N ASN A 130 3.03 -1.40 13.80
CA ASN A 130 2.42 -0.78 12.62
C ASN A 130 3.20 0.45 12.16
N ARG A 131 3.62 1.31 13.09
CA ARG A 131 4.48 2.47 12.81
C ARG A 131 5.77 2.03 12.12
N ASP A 132 6.46 1.07 12.71
CA ASP A 132 7.76 0.63 12.22
C ASP A 132 7.65 -0.03 10.85
N GLU A 133 6.60 -0.78 10.60
CA GLU A 133 6.32 -1.38 9.28
C GLU A 133 6.13 -0.31 8.20
N ILE A 134 5.38 0.74 8.48
CA ILE A 134 5.18 1.85 7.53
C ILE A 134 6.51 2.56 7.25
N ILE A 135 7.27 2.86 8.29
CA ILE A 135 8.58 3.52 8.18
C ILE A 135 9.53 2.67 7.34
N ASP A 136 9.67 1.39 7.66
CA ASP A 136 10.56 0.48 6.97
C ASP A 136 10.18 0.31 5.49
N PHE A 137 8.88 0.21 5.21
CA PHE A 137 8.40 0.13 3.84
C PHE A 137 8.79 1.37 3.03
N VAL A 138 8.56 2.56 3.56
CA VAL A 138 8.89 3.83 2.88
C VAL A 138 10.39 3.98 2.69
N LYS A 139 11.19 3.68 3.71
CA LYS A 139 12.66 3.75 3.63
C LYS A 139 13.25 2.79 2.60
N ASN A 140 12.64 1.61 2.43
CA ASN A 140 13.12 0.56 1.53
C ASN A 140 12.46 0.60 0.14
N SER A 141 11.65 1.60 -0.15
CA SER A 141 11.03 1.77 -1.46
C SER A 141 12.01 2.40 -2.44
N GLY A 142 12.69 1.56 -3.23
CA GLY A 142 13.65 2.01 -4.24
C GLY A 142 13.00 2.77 -5.40
N ARG A 143 11.73 2.49 -5.71
CA ARG A 143 10.96 3.18 -6.76
C ARG A 143 10.25 4.44 -6.25
N GLY A 144 10.24 4.67 -4.95
CA GLY A 144 9.37 5.64 -4.30
C GLY A 144 7.94 5.11 -4.15
N ILE A 145 7.22 5.68 -3.20
CA ILE A 145 5.82 5.34 -2.95
C ILE A 145 4.87 6.16 -3.82
N MET A 146 3.63 5.65 -4.00
CA MET A 146 2.57 6.41 -4.65
C MET A 146 2.36 7.76 -3.97
N ARG A 147 1.88 8.74 -4.71
CA ARG A 147 1.63 10.09 -4.21
C ARG A 147 0.40 10.18 -3.31
N GLY A 148 0.33 11.24 -2.51
CA GLY A 148 -0.87 11.63 -1.81
C GLY A 148 -1.91 12.25 -2.74
N TYR A 149 -3.14 12.33 -2.26
CA TYR A 149 -4.30 12.83 -3.02
C TYR A 149 -4.12 14.24 -3.60
N ASN A 150 -3.48 15.13 -2.84
CA ASN A 150 -3.30 16.55 -3.18
C ASN A 150 -1.85 16.90 -3.60
N GLN A 151 -1.02 15.91 -3.84
CA GLN A 151 0.35 16.13 -4.32
C GLN A 151 0.34 16.14 -5.86
N LYS A 152 0.85 17.22 -6.44
CA LYS A 152 1.05 17.36 -7.89
C LYS A 152 2.30 16.62 -8.35
#